data_1c57019d34531d5fb544467c7b4805f5
#
_entry.id   1c57019d34531d5fb544467c7b4805f5
#
_cell.length_a   1.000
_cell.length_b   1.000
_cell.length_c   1.000
_cell.angle_alpha   90.00
_cell.angle_beta   90.00
_cell.angle_gamma   90.00
#
_symmetry.space_group_name_H-M   'P 1'
#
loop_
_entity.id
_entity.type
_entity.pdbx_description
1 polymer ?
#
loop_
_entity_poly.entity_id
_entity_poly.type
_entity_poly.pdbx_seq_one_letter_code
_entity_poly.pdbx_strand_id
1 'polypeptide(L)'
;KAAGITLSTVGAGGGSNPFLEGLAQQGGGRFYNAANPSSIPDIFLKETQQVAGQQIIEEPFFPIKTSSSPILRGVEDEGLPRLRGYNGTTAKPAAQTVLVTSRDDPLLAQWQYGLGRSVAWTSDSTGRWAADWVGWNGFNRFFSQLVSWTFPGEESGGIEASFVTEGNATKLRVESVESDGSPRDFFATSA
;
A
#
# COMPACT_ATOMS: atom_id res chain seq x y z
N LYS A 1 5.51 -5.32 24.76
CA LYS A 1 5.15 -3.96 24.29
C LYS A 1 6.16 -3.38 23.28
N ALA A 2 7.42 -3.83 23.31
CA ALA A 2 8.44 -3.36 22.35
C ALA A 2 8.19 -3.76 20.88
N ALA A 3 7.34 -4.77 20.63
CA ALA A 3 7.05 -5.27 19.28
C ALA A 3 5.69 -4.78 18.71
N GLY A 4 4.98 -3.87 19.39
CA GLY A 4 3.65 -3.41 18.95
C GLY A 4 2.55 -4.49 18.96
N ILE A 5 2.81 -5.63 19.62
CA ILE A 5 1.86 -6.74 19.70
C ILE A 5 0.97 -6.55 20.96
N THR A 6 -0.34 -6.66 20.77
CA THR A 6 -1.33 -6.72 21.84
C THR A 6 -1.92 -8.13 21.92
N LEU A 7 -2.28 -8.56 23.14
CA LEU A 7 -2.91 -9.87 23.37
C LEU A 7 -4.31 -9.65 23.94
N SER A 8 -5.32 -9.95 23.13
CA SER A 8 -6.70 -10.03 23.60
C SER A 8 -7.09 -11.49 23.81
N THR A 9 -7.92 -11.76 24.82
CA THR A 9 -8.34 -13.11 25.17
C THR A 9 -9.86 -13.25 25.08
N VAL A 10 -10.33 -14.42 24.72
CA VAL A 10 -11.76 -14.76 24.63
C VAL A 10 -12.03 -15.96 25.52
N GLY A 11 -12.87 -15.80 26.53
CA GLY A 11 -13.39 -16.88 27.34
C GLY A 11 -14.66 -17.46 26.71
N ALA A 12 -14.63 -18.74 26.29
CA ALA A 12 -15.78 -19.45 25.81
C ALA A 12 -16.41 -20.27 26.95
N GLY A 13 -17.69 -20.03 27.22
CA GLY A 13 -18.42 -20.67 28.31
C GLY A 13 -18.82 -19.66 29.39
N GLY A 14 -19.94 -19.90 30.08
CA GLY A 14 -20.49 -18.97 31.05
C GLY A 14 -19.63 -18.87 32.32
N GLY A 15 -18.98 -17.76 32.53
CA GLY A 15 -18.23 -17.43 33.74
C GLY A 15 -17.13 -16.41 33.51
N SER A 16 -16.75 -15.71 34.61
CA SER A 16 -15.57 -14.86 34.59
C SER A 16 -14.31 -15.75 34.65
N ASN A 17 -13.29 -15.46 33.89
CA ASN A 17 -12.01 -16.16 33.91
C ASN A 17 -10.90 -15.16 34.27
N PRO A 18 -10.59 -14.99 35.59
CA PRO A 18 -9.60 -14.02 36.06
C PRO A 18 -8.20 -14.22 35.45
N PHE A 19 -7.85 -15.45 35.07
CA PHE A 19 -6.58 -15.75 34.43
C PHE A 19 -6.52 -15.16 33.03
N LEU A 20 -7.56 -15.36 32.21
CA LEU A 20 -7.62 -14.80 30.85
C LEU A 20 -7.73 -13.28 30.89
N GLU A 21 -8.44 -12.72 31.85
CA GLU A 21 -8.52 -11.28 32.05
C GLU A 21 -7.15 -10.68 32.43
N GLY A 22 -6.42 -11.31 33.33
CA GLY A 22 -5.07 -10.92 33.72
C GLY A 22 -4.07 -10.98 32.52
N LEU A 23 -4.16 -12.02 31.71
CA LEU A 23 -3.34 -12.13 30.48
C LEU A 23 -3.62 -11.00 29.50
N ALA A 24 -4.90 -10.66 29.25
CA ALA A 24 -5.28 -9.57 28.37
C ALA A 24 -4.73 -8.24 28.88
N GLN A 25 -4.85 -7.95 30.17
CA GLN A 25 -4.31 -6.73 30.76
C GLN A 25 -2.78 -6.64 30.66
N GLN A 26 -2.07 -7.72 30.93
CA GLN A 26 -0.61 -7.76 30.80
C GLN A 26 -0.17 -7.59 29.34
N GLY A 27 -0.95 -8.17 28.40
CA GLY A 27 -0.72 -8.06 26.94
C GLY A 27 -1.15 -6.73 26.35
N GLY A 28 -1.77 -5.81 27.13
CA GLY A 28 -2.26 -4.52 26.64
C GLY A 28 -3.48 -4.63 25.72
N GLY A 29 -4.13 -5.80 25.70
CA GLY A 29 -5.37 -6.08 24.96
C GLY A 29 -6.60 -6.11 25.87
N ARG A 30 -7.62 -6.85 25.45
CA ARG A 30 -8.94 -6.91 26.10
C ARG A 30 -9.37 -8.36 26.36
N PHE A 31 -10.13 -8.53 27.42
CA PHE A 31 -10.84 -9.79 27.69
C PHE A 31 -12.28 -9.69 27.18
N TYR A 32 -12.71 -10.72 26.45
CA TYR A 32 -14.08 -10.89 25.99
C TYR A 32 -14.67 -12.17 26.58
N ASN A 33 -15.87 -12.05 27.13
CA ASN A 33 -16.62 -13.22 27.59
C ASN A 33 -17.64 -13.61 26.51
N ALA A 34 -17.42 -14.75 25.84
CA ALA A 34 -18.32 -15.36 24.89
C ALA A 34 -19.18 -16.41 25.58
N ALA A 35 -20.21 -15.97 26.31
CA ALA A 35 -21.17 -16.88 26.96
C ALA A 35 -21.89 -17.76 25.93
N ASN A 36 -22.04 -17.29 24.70
CA ASN A 36 -22.58 -18.02 23.54
C ASN A 36 -21.53 -18.08 22.43
N PRO A 37 -21.16 -19.26 21.92
CA PRO A 37 -20.20 -19.39 20.82
C PRO A 37 -20.57 -18.60 19.55
N SER A 38 -21.85 -18.35 19.29
CA SER A 38 -22.30 -17.54 18.15
C SER A 38 -21.88 -16.07 18.23
N SER A 39 -21.46 -15.57 19.39
CA SER A 39 -20.93 -14.20 19.54
C SER A 39 -19.45 -14.06 19.20
N ILE A 40 -18.74 -15.16 18.99
CA ILE A 40 -17.30 -15.15 18.67
C ILE A 40 -16.98 -14.37 17.39
N PRO A 41 -17.70 -14.53 16.27
CA PRO A 41 -17.44 -13.74 15.06
C PRO A 41 -17.58 -12.23 15.29
N ASP A 42 -18.56 -11.80 16.07
CA ASP A 42 -18.77 -10.38 16.38
C ASP A 42 -17.65 -9.81 17.27
N ILE A 43 -17.14 -10.63 18.21
CA ILE A 43 -15.99 -10.27 19.04
C ILE A 43 -14.75 -10.06 18.17
N PHE A 44 -14.47 -10.97 17.24
CA PHE A 44 -13.34 -10.84 16.31
C PHE A 44 -13.48 -9.61 15.40
N LEU A 45 -14.68 -9.36 14.87
CA LEU A 45 -14.95 -8.18 14.06
C LEU A 45 -14.70 -6.89 14.87
N LYS A 46 -15.22 -6.83 16.09
CA LYS A 46 -15.04 -5.69 16.98
C LYS A 46 -13.58 -5.46 17.35
N GLU A 47 -12.82 -6.51 17.64
CA GLU A 47 -11.40 -6.42 17.96
C GLU A 47 -10.60 -5.95 16.73
N THR A 48 -10.89 -6.50 15.56
CA THR A 48 -10.26 -6.08 14.30
C THR A 48 -10.51 -4.59 14.00
N GLN A 49 -11.74 -4.12 14.19
CA GLN A 49 -12.08 -2.71 13.98
C GLN A 49 -11.36 -1.79 14.97
N GLN A 50 -11.18 -2.21 16.23
CA GLN A 50 -10.49 -1.42 17.23
C GLN A 50 -8.97 -1.37 16.99
N VAL A 51 -8.37 -2.47 16.54
CA VAL A 51 -6.96 -2.50 16.15
C VAL A 51 -6.73 -1.66 14.89
N ALA A 52 -7.61 -1.78 13.89
CA ALA A 52 -7.57 -0.94 12.69
C ALA A 52 -7.74 0.56 13.01
N GLY A 53 -8.59 0.90 13.98
CA GLY A 53 -8.77 2.29 14.43
C GLY A 53 -7.52 2.91 15.06
N GLN A 54 -6.64 2.11 15.64
CA GLN A 54 -5.35 2.58 16.18
C GLN A 54 -4.29 2.84 15.10
N GLN A 55 -4.53 2.40 13.88
CA GLN A 55 -3.66 2.65 12.72
C GLN A 55 -3.99 3.95 11.99
N ILE A 56 -5.11 4.59 12.29
CA ILE A 56 -5.44 5.91 11.75
C ILE A 56 -4.69 6.97 12.55
N ILE A 57 -3.85 7.73 11.86
CA ILE A 57 -3.04 8.80 12.42
C ILE A 57 -3.55 10.11 11.84
N GLU A 58 -4.15 10.95 12.69
CA GLU A 58 -4.72 12.25 12.31
C GLU A 58 -3.85 13.37 12.88
N GLU A 59 -2.73 13.63 12.22
CA GLU A 59 -1.83 14.73 12.51
C GLU A 59 -1.34 15.36 11.20
N PRO A 60 -1.13 16.69 11.17
CA PRO A 60 -0.61 17.37 9.99
C PRO A 60 0.87 17.05 9.75
N PHE A 61 1.22 16.72 8.50
CA PHE A 61 2.60 16.47 8.08
C PHE A 61 2.79 16.83 6.61
N PHE A 62 4.04 17.00 6.20
CA PHE A 62 4.42 17.12 4.79
C PHE A 62 4.99 15.79 4.31
N PRO A 63 4.59 15.32 3.11
CA PRO A 63 5.20 14.13 2.52
C PRO A 63 6.69 14.32 2.27
N ILE A 64 7.47 13.28 2.56
CA ILE A 64 8.92 13.25 2.36
C ILE A 64 9.22 12.27 1.23
N LYS A 65 9.93 12.73 0.19
CA LYS A 65 10.36 11.89 -0.92
C LYS A 65 11.55 11.03 -0.51
N THR A 66 11.43 9.72 -0.73
CA THR A 66 12.49 8.74 -0.43
C THR A 66 13.07 8.10 -1.68
N SER A 67 12.31 8.07 -2.78
CA SER A 67 12.80 7.52 -4.05
C SER A 67 12.17 8.22 -5.26
N SER A 68 12.80 8.08 -6.41
CA SER A 68 12.29 8.61 -7.68
C SER A 68 11.16 7.73 -8.19
N SER A 69 10.13 8.36 -8.78
CA SER A 69 9.02 7.66 -9.42
C SER A 69 8.45 8.50 -10.56
N PRO A 70 8.01 7.88 -11.67
CA PRO A 70 7.26 8.58 -12.72
C PRO A 70 5.98 9.25 -12.20
N ILE A 71 5.40 8.74 -11.10
CA ILE A 71 4.21 9.31 -10.44
C ILE A 71 4.46 10.75 -9.97
N LEU A 72 5.69 11.11 -9.61
CA LEU A 72 6.05 12.43 -9.11
C LEU A 72 6.55 13.39 -10.19
N ARG A 73 6.67 12.95 -11.44
CA ARG A 73 7.25 13.77 -12.53
C ARG A 73 6.50 15.09 -12.72
N GLY A 74 7.20 16.20 -12.51
CA GLY A 74 6.70 17.56 -12.70
C GLY A 74 5.62 17.99 -11.71
N VAL A 75 5.55 17.32 -10.55
CA VAL A 75 4.70 17.74 -9.42
C VAL A 75 5.51 17.95 -8.13
N GLU A 76 6.76 17.51 -8.12
CA GLU A 76 7.66 17.62 -6.96
C GLU A 76 8.39 18.97 -6.87
N ASP A 77 8.50 19.70 -7.98
CA ASP A 77 9.27 20.94 -8.06
C ASP A 77 8.64 22.09 -7.25
N GLU A 78 7.33 22.09 -7.12
CA GLU A 78 6.58 23.08 -6.35
C GLU A 78 6.43 22.71 -4.85
N GLY A 79 6.94 21.54 -4.46
CA GLY A 79 6.72 20.95 -3.15
C GLY A 79 5.34 20.31 -3.02
N LEU A 80 5.25 19.23 -2.24
CA LEU A 80 4.00 18.53 -2.00
C LEU A 80 3.21 19.18 -0.88
N PRO A 81 1.88 19.36 -1.03
CA PRO A 81 1.06 19.96 0.01
C PRO A 81 1.00 19.11 1.28
N ARG A 82 0.63 19.75 2.37
CA ARG A 82 0.41 19.12 3.66
C ARG A 82 -0.76 18.14 3.60
N LEU A 83 -0.62 17.01 4.30
CA LEU A 83 -1.69 16.08 4.64
C LEU A 83 -2.03 16.18 6.13
N ARG A 84 -3.24 15.79 6.50
CA ARG A 84 -3.77 15.89 7.88
C ARG A 84 -3.99 14.53 8.51
N GLY A 85 -3.71 13.45 7.79
CA GLY A 85 -3.85 12.10 8.29
C GLY A 85 -3.54 11.04 7.24
N TYR A 86 -3.37 9.83 7.73
CA TYR A 86 -3.09 8.64 6.92
C TYR A 86 -3.39 7.36 7.69
N ASN A 87 -3.42 6.24 6.98
CA ASN A 87 -3.49 4.91 7.58
C ASN A 87 -2.06 4.40 7.79
N GLY A 88 -1.64 4.27 9.05
CA GLY A 88 -0.37 3.67 9.43
C GLY A 88 -0.31 2.21 8.96
N THR A 89 0.70 1.87 8.19
CA THR A 89 0.89 0.54 7.62
C THR A 89 2.37 0.24 7.42
N THR A 90 2.68 -0.99 7.05
CA THR A 90 4.04 -1.42 6.73
C THR A 90 4.14 -1.76 5.25
N ALA A 91 5.17 -1.24 4.58
CA ALA A 91 5.42 -1.56 3.18
C ALA A 91 5.74 -3.06 3.01
N LYS A 92 5.27 -3.64 1.90
CA LYS A 92 5.68 -5.00 1.51
C LYS A 92 7.17 -5.01 1.18
N PRO A 93 7.90 -6.13 1.43
CA PRO A 93 9.33 -6.21 1.11
C PRO A 93 9.67 -5.93 -0.36
N ALA A 94 8.75 -6.25 -1.27
CA ALA A 94 8.91 -6.00 -2.72
C ALA A 94 8.46 -4.59 -3.16
N ALA A 95 7.91 -3.78 -2.25
CA ALA A 95 7.42 -2.46 -2.61
C ALA A 95 8.53 -1.41 -2.51
N GLN A 96 8.62 -0.57 -3.52
CA GLN A 96 9.39 0.66 -3.47
C GLN A 96 8.54 1.74 -2.79
N THR A 97 8.99 2.23 -1.65
CA THR A 97 8.37 3.38 -1.00
C THR A 97 8.86 4.65 -1.68
N VAL A 98 7.93 5.44 -2.19
CA VAL A 98 8.21 6.67 -2.94
C VAL A 98 8.09 7.90 -2.04
N LEU A 99 7.03 7.93 -1.23
CA LEU A 99 6.80 8.97 -0.22
C LEU A 99 6.60 8.31 1.14
N VAL A 100 7.12 8.97 2.18
CA VAL A 100 6.89 8.61 3.58
C VAL A 100 6.30 9.79 4.34
N THR A 101 5.78 9.49 5.52
CA THR A 101 5.32 10.47 6.50
C THR A 101 6.48 10.97 7.37
N SER A 102 6.23 11.90 8.28
CA SER A 102 7.18 12.36 9.29
C SER A 102 7.62 11.28 10.31
N ARG A 103 6.92 10.13 10.31
CA ARG A 103 7.21 8.96 11.16
C ARG A 103 7.87 7.82 10.39
N ASP A 104 8.32 8.07 9.16
CA ASP A 104 8.86 7.07 8.24
C ASP A 104 7.84 5.98 7.81
N ASP A 105 6.54 6.18 8.08
CA ASP A 105 5.51 5.29 7.57
C ASP A 105 5.31 5.48 6.06
N PRO A 106 5.06 4.41 5.28
CA PRO A 106 4.85 4.51 3.84
C PRO A 106 3.56 5.28 3.52
N LEU A 107 3.68 6.37 2.75
CA LEU A 107 2.58 7.18 2.27
C LEU A 107 2.19 6.83 0.83
N LEU A 108 3.17 6.73 -0.06
CA LEU A 108 3.03 6.24 -1.43
C LEU A 108 4.02 5.11 -1.66
N ALA A 109 3.51 3.94 -1.99
CA ALA A 109 4.33 2.77 -2.32
C ALA A 109 3.86 2.16 -3.64
N GLN A 110 4.82 1.68 -4.43
CA GLN A 110 4.58 1.06 -5.73
C GLN A 110 5.34 -0.27 -5.83
N TRP A 111 4.75 -1.25 -6.50
CA TRP A 111 5.40 -2.55 -6.72
C TRP A 111 4.82 -3.26 -7.92
N GLN A 112 5.55 -4.24 -8.42
CA GLN A 112 5.08 -5.16 -9.43
C GLN A 112 4.54 -6.43 -8.77
N TYR A 113 3.40 -6.92 -9.27
CA TYR A 113 2.82 -8.18 -8.85
C TYR A 113 2.46 -9.01 -10.08
N GLY A 114 3.23 -10.06 -10.33
CA GLY A 114 3.16 -10.78 -11.59
C GLY A 114 3.51 -9.87 -12.77
N LEU A 115 2.65 -9.82 -13.77
CA LEU A 115 2.75 -8.90 -14.91
C LEU A 115 2.08 -7.53 -14.65
N GLY A 116 1.36 -7.39 -13.55
CA GLY A 116 0.67 -6.17 -13.18
C GLY A 116 1.48 -5.25 -12.28
N ARG A 117 1.07 -3.99 -12.21
CA ARG A 117 1.63 -2.98 -11.32
C ARG A 117 0.59 -2.56 -10.29
N SER A 118 1.03 -2.32 -9.07
CA SER A 118 0.17 -1.92 -7.96
C SER A 118 0.73 -0.71 -7.27
N VAL A 119 -0.16 0.18 -6.85
CA VAL A 119 0.17 1.38 -6.07
C VAL A 119 -0.69 1.40 -4.82
N ALA A 120 -0.11 1.81 -3.71
CA ALA A 120 -0.81 2.11 -2.48
C ALA A 120 -0.58 3.57 -2.09
N TRP A 121 -1.68 4.28 -1.86
CA TRP A 121 -1.74 5.61 -1.28
C TRP A 121 -2.44 5.51 0.06
N THR A 122 -1.77 5.82 1.17
CA THR A 122 -2.27 5.56 2.52
C THR A 122 -3.08 6.70 3.13
N SER A 123 -3.12 7.87 2.47
CA SER A 123 -4.02 8.97 2.82
C SER A 123 -5.33 8.90 2.03
N ASP A 124 -6.14 9.94 2.09
CA ASP A 124 -7.34 10.07 1.26
C ASP A 124 -7.07 10.89 -0.01
N SER A 125 -8.04 10.92 -0.91
CA SER A 125 -8.08 11.77 -2.11
C SER A 125 -9.24 12.76 -2.07
N THR A 126 -9.79 12.98 -0.88
CA THR A 126 -10.95 13.83 -0.62
C THR A 126 -10.59 15.02 0.25
N GLY A 127 -11.55 15.74 0.76
CA GLY A 127 -11.31 16.93 1.57
C GLY A 127 -11.07 16.69 3.05
N ARG A 128 -10.98 15.43 3.54
CA ARG A 128 -10.76 15.15 4.96
C ARG A 128 -9.28 15.37 5.34
N TRP A 129 -8.40 14.50 4.88
CA TRP A 129 -6.96 14.60 5.16
C TRP A 129 -6.19 15.31 4.04
N ALA A 130 -6.66 15.17 2.80
CA ALA A 130 -6.07 15.76 1.61
C ALA A 130 -6.68 17.09 1.18
N ALA A 131 -7.28 17.87 2.11
CA ALA A 131 -7.94 19.14 1.79
C ALA A 131 -7.00 20.11 1.06
N ASP A 132 -5.74 20.20 1.49
CA ASP A 132 -4.74 21.08 0.87
C ASP A 132 -4.27 20.52 -0.50
N TRP A 133 -4.40 19.22 -0.73
CA TRP A 133 -4.12 18.55 -2.02
C TRP A 133 -5.21 18.81 -3.05
N VAL A 134 -6.48 18.74 -2.65
CA VAL A 134 -7.64 18.98 -3.56
C VAL A 134 -7.57 20.37 -4.19
N GLY A 135 -7.09 21.37 -3.45
CA GLY A 135 -6.90 22.72 -3.95
C GLY A 135 -5.58 22.97 -4.70
N TRP A 136 -4.68 22.00 -4.75
CA TRP A 136 -3.37 22.14 -5.36
C TRP A 136 -3.39 21.90 -6.87
N ASN A 137 -2.70 22.73 -7.65
CA ASN A 137 -2.66 22.61 -9.11
C ASN A 137 -2.09 21.26 -9.61
N GLY A 138 -1.23 20.63 -8.82
CA GLY A 138 -0.64 19.33 -9.11
C GLY A 138 -1.55 18.13 -8.86
N PHE A 139 -2.71 18.29 -8.20
CA PHE A 139 -3.60 17.20 -7.78
C PHE A 139 -3.99 16.27 -8.92
N ASN A 140 -4.57 16.83 -9.98
CA ASN A 140 -5.01 16.04 -11.14
C ASN A 140 -3.85 15.32 -11.83
N ARG A 141 -2.69 15.99 -11.96
CA ARG A 141 -1.49 15.40 -12.55
C ARG A 141 -0.99 14.24 -11.69
N PHE A 142 -0.88 14.42 -10.38
CA PHE A 142 -0.43 13.39 -9.45
C PHE A 142 -1.31 12.14 -9.52
N PHE A 143 -2.62 12.27 -9.37
CA PHE A 143 -3.53 11.12 -9.38
C PHE A 143 -3.67 10.50 -10.77
N SER A 144 -3.61 11.27 -11.86
CA SER A 144 -3.55 10.72 -13.21
C SER A 144 -2.28 9.89 -13.45
N GLN A 145 -1.13 10.38 -13.02
CA GLN A 145 0.14 9.64 -13.13
C GLN A 145 0.14 8.39 -12.24
N LEU A 146 -0.44 8.47 -11.03
CA LEU A 146 -0.60 7.33 -10.13
C LEU A 146 -1.44 6.22 -10.79
N VAL A 147 -2.57 6.57 -11.38
CA VAL A 147 -3.44 5.62 -12.10
C VAL A 147 -2.73 5.11 -13.36
N SER A 148 -2.17 5.99 -14.19
CA SER A 148 -1.47 5.61 -15.42
C SER A 148 -0.30 4.67 -15.18
N TRP A 149 0.40 4.83 -14.04
CA TRP A 149 1.50 3.93 -13.69
C TRP A 149 1.06 2.48 -13.48
N THR A 150 -0.20 2.25 -13.09
CA THR A 150 -0.73 0.89 -12.90
C THR A 150 -1.10 0.18 -14.21
N PHE A 151 -1.26 0.91 -15.30
CA PHE A 151 -1.49 0.29 -16.59
C PHE A 151 -0.20 -0.33 -17.15
N PRO A 152 -0.28 -1.41 -17.93
CA PRO A 152 0.86 -1.88 -18.71
C PRO A 152 1.35 -0.72 -19.58
N GLY A 153 2.59 -0.27 -19.36
CA GLY A 153 3.09 0.90 -20.06
C GLY A 153 3.30 0.59 -21.54
N GLU A 154 2.84 1.47 -22.40
CA GLU A 154 3.37 1.61 -23.75
C GLU A 154 4.81 2.16 -23.74
N GLU A 155 5.35 2.48 -22.58
CA GLU A 155 6.69 3.09 -22.38
C GLU A 155 7.80 2.11 -22.03
N SER A 156 7.68 0.86 -22.38
CA SER A 156 8.87 0.00 -22.45
C SER A 156 9.51 0.28 -23.81
N GLY A 157 10.13 1.45 -23.97
CA GLY A 157 10.97 1.88 -25.13
C GLY A 157 10.96 0.99 -26.38
N GLY A 158 9.80 0.60 -26.86
CA GLY A 158 9.68 -0.28 -28.02
C GLY A 158 10.12 -1.73 -27.80
N ILE A 159 10.22 -2.22 -26.55
CA ILE A 159 10.56 -3.61 -26.27
C ILE A 159 9.36 -4.31 -25.66
N GLU A 160 8.80 -5.31 -26.35
CA GLU A 160 7.78 -6.21 -25.85
C GLU A 160 8.39 -7.57 -25.50
N ALA A 161 8.11 -8.07 -24.31
CA ALA A 161 8.54 -9.39 -23.87
C ALA A 161 7.32 -10.27 -23.59
N SER A 162 7.22 -11.41 -24.27
CA SER A 162 6.12 -12.36 -24.11
C SER A 162 6.65 -13.78 -23.92
N PHE A 163 5.92 -14.60 -23.17
CA PHE A 163 6.22 -16.02 -23.07
C PHE A 163 5.37 -16.79 -24.10
N VAL A 164 6.03 -17.52 -24.97
CA VAL A 164 5.37 -18.38 -25.97
C VAL A 164 5.66 -19.84 -25.62
N THR A 165 4.63 -20.66 -25.46
CA THR A 165 4.77 -22.10 -25.21
C THR A 165 4.66 -22.83 -26.54
N GLU A 166 5.75 -23.50 -26.92
CA GLU A 166 5.82 -24.37 -28.10
C GLU A 166 6.09 -25.80 -27.62
N GLY A 167 5.05 -26.64 -27.66
CA GLY A 167 5.15 -28.02 -27.14
C GLY A 167 5.39 -28.03 -25.64
N ASN A 168 6.54 -28.57 -25.21
CA ASN A 168 6.92 -28.68 -23.79
C ASN A 168 7.95 -27.63 -23.35
N ALA A 169 8.26 -26.67 -24.20
CA ALA A 169 9.23 -25.60 -23.91
C ALA A 169 8.55 -24.24 -23.88
N THR A 170 8.86 -23.45 -22.85
CA THR A 170 8.45 -22.05 -22.76
C THR A 170 9.63 -21.18 -23.19
N LYS A 171 9.42 -20.36 -24.21
CA LYS A 171 10.42 -19.44 -24.74
C LYS A 171 10.02 -18.02 -24.35
N LEU A 172 11.00 -17.21 -23.96
CA LEU A 172 10.83 -15.77 -23.84
C LEU A 172 11.03 -15.17 -25.24
N ARG A 173 9.98 -14.56 -25.78
CA ARG A 173 10.03 -13.79 -27.03
C ARG A 173 10.17 -12.33 -26.65
N VAL A 174 11.24 -11.71 -27.16
CA VAL A 174 11.49 -10.27 -26.98
C VAL A 174 11.42 -9.64 -28.36
N GLU A 175 10.51 -8.71 -28.53
CA GLU A 175 10.33 -7.94 -29.77
C GLU A 175 10.63 -6.47 -29.46
N SER A 176 11.38 -5.82 -30.35
CA SER A 176 11.60 -4.37 -30.29
C SER A 176 10.89 -3.72 -31.46
N VAL A 177 10.07 -2.72 -31.14
CA VAL A 177 9.32 -1.94 -32.14
C VAL A 177 9.65 -0.46 -31.99
N GLU A 178 9.65 0.25 -33.11
CA GLU A 178 9.74 1.71 -33.12
C GLU A 178 8.41 2.34 -32.72
N SER A 179 8.41 3.63 -32.45
CA SER A 179 7.21 4.36 -32.01
C SER A 179 6.06 4.36 -33.04
N ASP A 180 6.35 3.99 -34.27
CA ASP A 180 5.37 3.83 -35.35
C ASP A 180 4.87 2.39 -35.53
N GLY A 181 5.33 1.46 -34.65
CA GLY A 181 4.95 0.04 -34.66
C GLY A 181 5.76 -0.83 -35.63
N SER A 182 6.77 -0.29 -36.34
CA SER A 182 7.65 -1.07 -37.19
C SER A 182 8.67 -1.88 -36.37
N PRO A 183 9.08 -3.09 -36.79
CA PRO A 183 10.12 -3.86 -36.12
C PRO A 183 11.45 -3.10 -36.08
N ARG A 184 12.08 -3.08 -34.90
CA ARG A 184 13.42 -2.51 -34.76
C ARG A 184 14.46 -3.62 -34.81
N ASP A 185 15.25 -3.63 -35.88
CA ASP A 185 16.34 -4.59 -36.03
C ASP A 185 17.62 -4.10 -35.32
N PHE A 186 18.44 -5.05 -34.85
CA PHE A 186 19.78 -4.79 -34.32
C PHE A 186 19.83 -3.91 -33.06
N PHE A 187 19.10 -4.29 -32.01
CA PHE A 187 19.30 -3.70 -30.67
C PHE A 187 20.14 -4.62 -29.77
N ALA A 188 20.99 -4.01 -28.97
CA ALA A 188 21.74 -4.74 -27.93
C ALA A 188 21.05 -4.55 -26.57
N THR A 189 20.80 -5.65 -25.86
CA THR A 189 20.30 -5.64 -24.49
C THR A 189 21.22 -6.44 -23.59
N SER A 190 21.35 -6.04 -22.33
CA SER A 190 22.02 -6.79 -21.29
C SER A 190 20.99 -7.33 -20.30
N ALA A 191 21.09 -8.60 -19.92
CA ALA A 191 20.25 -9.24 -18.93
C ALA A 191 20.83 -9.01 -17.51
#